data_c1ed77151592b4e2b95198165dd38d84
#
_entry.id   c1ed77151592b4e2b95198165dd38d84
#
_cell.length_a   1.000
_cell.length_b   1.000
_cell.length_c   1.000
_cell.angle_alpha   90.00
_cell.angle_beta   90.00
_cell.angle_gamma   90.00
#
_symmetry.space_group_name_H-M   'P 1'
#
loop_
_entity.id
_entity.type
_entity.pdbx_description
1 polymer ?
#
loop_
_entity_poly.entity_id
_entity_poly.type
_entity_poly.pdbx_seq_one_letter_code
_entity_poly.pdbx_strand_id
1 'polypeptide(L)' 'MLSTQYRLRLEAICRDIASGTEVSIDDMIWAQKLAKANTSARGMLATARRMNTNPNESFLLSLIHI' A
#
# COMPACT_ATOMS: atom_id res chain seq x y z
N MET A 1 13.26 -13.48 1.61
CA MET A 1 12.30 -13.80 2.66
C MET A 1 12.24 -12.69 3.67
N LEU A 2 11.03 -12.22 4.01
CA LEU A 2 10.88 -11.14 4.98
C LEU A 2 11.10 -11.64 6.41
N SER A 3 11.80 -10.85 7.21
CA SER A 3 11.87 -11.13 8.64
C SER A 3 10.50 -10.89 9.27
N THR A 4 10.25 -11.52 10.42
CA THR A 4 8.99 -11.34 11.12
C THR A 4 8.74 -9.87 11.49
N GLN A 5 9.78 -9.17 11.94
CA GLN A 5 9.66 -7.76 12.30
C GLN A 5 9.32 -6.89 11.10
N TYR A 6 9.96 -7.14 9.97
CA TYR A 6 9.69 -6.39 8.75
C TYR A 6 8.27 -6.66 8.25
N ARG A 7 7.87 -7.91 8.32
CA ARG A 7 6.53 -8.30 7.90
C ARG A 7 5.47 -7.61 8.75
N LEU A 8 5.63 -7.61 10.06
CA LEU A 8 4.68 -6.97 10.97
C LEU A 8 4.59 -5.47 10.71
N ARG A 9 5.74 -4.82 10.51
CA ARG A 9 5.77 -3.41 10.20
C ARG A 9 5.08 -3.11 8.87
N LEU A 10 5.35 -3.93 7.87
CA LEU A 10 4.73 -3.77 6.56
C LEU A 10 3.22 -3.99 6.63
N GLU A 11 2.78 -4.99 7.38
CA GLU A 11 1.36 -5.25 7.57
C GLU A 11 0.65 -4.06 8.22
N ALA A 12 1.30 -3.43 9.20
CA ALA A 12 0.73 -2.24 9.84
C ALA A 12 0.61 -1.10 8.85
N ILE A 13 1.63 -0.87 8.03
CA ILE A 13 1.60 0.17 7.00
C ILE A 13 0.50 -0.12 5.99
N CYS A 14 0.40 -1.36 5.53
CA CYS A 14 -0.63 -1.76 4.58
C CYS A 14 -2.04 -1.59 5.15
N ARG A 15 -2.22 -1.90 6.42
CA ARG A 15 -3.50 -1.71 7.10
C ARG A 15 -3.88 -0.23 7.12
N ASP A 16 -2.92 0.64 7.41
CA ASP A 16 -3.16 2.07 7.43
C ASP A 16 -3.54 2.58 6.03
N ILE A 17 -2.82 2.12 5.01
CA ILE A 17 -3.15 2.49 3.63
C ILE A 17 -4.56 2.04 3.27
N ALA A 18 -4.90 0.79 3.59
CA ALA A 18 -6.20 0.22 3.25
C ALA A 18 -7.34 0.92 3.96
N SER A 19 -7.12 1.40 5.19
CA SER A 19 -8.15 2.09 5.95
C SER A 19 -8.21 3.59 5.65
N GLY A 20 -7.32 4.09 4.80
CA GLY A 20 -7.27 5.51 4.49
C GLY A 20 -6.53 6.34 5.52
N THR A 21 -5.88 5.70 6.48
CA THR A 21 -5.09 6.39 7.50
C THR A 21 -3.82 6.96 6.88
N GLU A 22 -3.45 8.15 7.29
CA GLU A 22 -2.24 8.78 6.77
C GLU A 22 -1.00 8.04 7.24
N VAL A 23 -0.12 7.72 6.30
CA VAL A 23 1.15 7.03 6.58
C VAL A 23 2.27 8.03 6.43
N SER A 24 3.24 8.01 7.35
CA SER A 24 4.36 8.93 7.29
C SER A 24 5.20 8.69 6.04
N ILE A 25 5.87 9.74 5.57
CA ILE A 25 6.72 9.66 4.39
C ILE A 25 7.85 8.65 4.60
N ASP A 26 8.43 8.63 5.79
CA ASP A 26 9.50 7.69 6.11
C ASP A 26 9.04 6.25 5.99
N ASP A 27 7.84 5.96 6.48
CA ASP A 27 7.26 4.62 6.38
C ASP A 27 6.99 4.25 4.93
N MET A 28 6.48 5.18 4.14
CA MET A 28 6.22 4.94 2.72
C MET A 28 7.52 4.67 1.96
N ILE A 29 8.55 5.43 2.22
CA ILE A 29 9.84 5.23 1.57
C ILE A 29 10.41 3.86 1.93
N TRP A 30 10.36 3.51 3.21
CA TRP A 30 10.81 2.20 3.67
C TRP A 30 10.05 1.07 2.99
N ALA A 31 8.73 1.18 2.94
CA ALA A 31 7.89 0.16 2.34
C ALA A 31 8.16 0.01 0.83
N GLN A 32 8.36 1.13 0.13
CA GLN A 32 8.66 1.09 -1.28
C GLN A 32 10.02 0.46 -1.57
N LYS A 33 11.02 0.76 -0.76
CA LYS A 33 12.33 0.12 -0.89
C LYS A 33 12.24 -1.37 -0.67
N LEU A 34 11.48 -1.78 0.34
CA LEU A 34 11.28 -3.19 0.61
C LEU A 34 10.54 -3.88 -0.54
N ALA A 35 9.55 -3.21 -1.11
CA ALA A 35 8.79 -3.74 -2.23
C ALA A 35 9.65 -3.96 -3.47
N LYS A 36 10.65 -3.10 -3.69
CA LYS A 36 11.57 -3.29 -4.80
C LYS A 36 12.43 -4.53 -4.62
N ALA A 37 12.81 -4.82 -3.37
CA ALA A 37 13.69 -5.94 -3.06
C ALA A 37 12.94 -7.24 -2.84
N ASN A 38 11.63 -7.19 -2.61
CA ASN A 38 10.85 -8.36 -2.21
C ASN A 38 9.50 -8.36 -2.90
N THR A 39 9.24 -9.41 -3.68
CA THR A 39 7.99 -9.54 -4.44
C THR A 39 6.77 -9.65 -3.52
N SER A 40 6.91 -10.35 -2.39
CA SER A 40 5.81 -10.48 -1.44
C SER A 40 5.41 -9.12 -0.87
N ALA A 41 6.39 -8.30 -0.52
CA ALA A 41 6.12 -6.96 -0.01
C ALA A 41 5.43 -6.10 -1.07
N ARG A 42 5.87 -6.22 -2.32
CA ARG A 42 5.25 -5.51 -3.43
C ARG A 42 3.78 -5.91 -3.59
N GLY A 43 3.48 -7.20 -3.48
CA GLY A 43 2.12 -7.69 -3.56
C GLY A 43 1.25 -7.15 -2.44
N MET A 44 1.78 -7.10 -1.22
CA MET A 44 1.05 -6.57 -0.08
C MET A 44 0.71 -5.09 -0.25
N LEU A 45 1.67 -4.30 -0.71
CA LEU A 45 1.42 -2.88 -0.96
C LEU A 45 0.41 -2.66 -2.08
N ALA A 46 0.51 -3.43 -3.15
CA ALA A 46 -0.43 -3.32 -4.26
C ALA A 46 -1.86 -3.65 -3.79
N THR A 47 -2.00 -4.70 -2.98
CA THR A 47 -3.29 -5.09 -2.42
C THR A 47 -3.84 -4.00 -1.53
N ALA A 48 -3.00 -3.41 -0.67
CA ALA A 48 -3.42 -2.36 0.24
C ALA A 48 -3.93 -1.13 -0.52
N ARG A 49 -3.23 -0.74 -1.57
CA ARG A 49 -3.64 0.38 -2.42
C ARG A 49 -4.96 0.10 -3.11
N ARG A 50 -5.15 -1.14 -3.56
CA ARG A 50 -6.40 -1.54 -4.20
C ARG A 50 -7.55 -1.47 -3.22
N MET A 51 -7.34 -1.92 -1.98
CA MET A 51 -8.37 -1.89 -0.95
C MET A 51 -8.72 -0.47 -0.54
N ASN A 52 -7.77 0.45 -0.64
CA ASN A 52 -8.01 1.85 -0.32
C ASN A 52 -8.75 2.60 -1.45
N THR A 53 -8.91 1.98 -2.61
CA THR A 53 -9.59 2.62 -3.73
C THR A 53 -11.05 2.88 -3.37
N ASN A 54 -11.41 4.15 -3.31
CA ASN A 54 -12.77 4.56 -3.02
C ASN A 54 -13.60 4.40 -4.30
N PRO A 55 -14.79 3.77 -4.23
CA PRO A 55 -15.66 3.66 -5.42
C PRO A 55 -15.93 4.99 -6.10
N ASN A 56 -16.05 6.06 -5.33
CA ASN A 56 -16.25 7.38 -5.89
C ASN A 56 -15.04 7.85 -6.69
N GLU A 57 -13.85 7.57 -6.20
CA GLU A 57 -12.62 7.92 -6.92
C GLU A 57 -12.52 7.13 -8.21
N SER A 58 -12.83 5.83 -8.18
CA SER A 58 -12.85 5.01 -9.38
C SER A 58 -13.81 5.56 -10.41
N PHE A 59 -14.97 5.99 -9.96
CA PHE A 59 -15.99 6.57 -10.84
C PHE A 59 -15.47 7.85 -11.50
N LEU A 60 -14.86 8.72 -10.71
CA LEU A 60 -14.31 9.97 -11.26
C LEU A 60 -13.20 9.73 -12.26
N LEU A 61 -12.34 8.77 -11.97
CA LEU A 61 -11.27 8.40 -12.89
C LEU A 61 -11.82 7.86 -14.20
N SER A 62 -12.88 7.06 -14.12
CA SER A 62 -13.55 6.55 -15.31
C SER A 62 -14.10 7.69 -16.16
N LEU A 63 -14.68 8.69 -15.52
CA LEU A 63 -15.20 9.84 -16.25
C LEU A 63 -14.10 10.64 -16.94
N ILE A 64 -12.96 10.78 -16.29
CA ILE A 64 -11.84 11.52 -16.84
C ILE A 64 -11.26 10.80 -18.07
N HIS A 65 -11.27 9.48 -18.05
CA HIS A 65 -10.75 8.69 -19.16
C HIS A 65 -11.70 8.58 -20.35
N ILE A 66 -12.91 8.94 -20.15
CA ILE A 66 -13.87 8.99 -21.22
C ILE A 66 -13.75 10.33 -21.94
#